data_74867e151f14f85d70770c4b2e0d53fc
#
_entry.id   74867e151f14f85d70770c4b2e0d53fc
#
_cell.length_a   1.000
_cell.length_b   1.000
_cell.length_c   1.000
_cell.angle_alpha   90.00
_cell.angle_beta   90.00
_cell.angle_gamma   90.00
#
_symmetry.space_group_name_H-M   'P 1'
#
loop_
_entity.id
_entity.type
_entity.pdbx_description
1 polymer ?
#
loop_
_entity_poly.entity_id
_entity_poly.type
_entity_poly.pdbx_seq_one_letter_code
_entity_poly.pdbx_strand_id
1 'polypeptide(L)'
;MRQIGAGEPIWWRASQSPTPSVAPWPVLRATPAKPRRPLVNPPRRLRRKLGWVLSPIAVVLAGATGVLVLAGSGAARPTAPALAEIERMIKLAGYGLTQVSLTGHRLTPDSDIFDAIDLAGAPTMLSFDSRAAQARIEALSWVERASIERVFPDRLEVRIVERTPFAVWRLGARHFLIDRTGRVLAPVAPTTAPSLPRLAGEGAPTEAAQLYALLTGHPTLMRQVEVAERIGQRRWTLRLAGGGVIQLPADGVAEALARATALAGTAREAALNELDLRVPDRTLVREEHGGGRVAEHALDARIATGGI
;
A
#
# COMPACT_ATOMS: atom_id res chain seq x y z
N MET A 1 -35.33 29.89 -7.08
CA MET A 1 -35.01 28.57 -7.62
C MET A 1 -33.49 28.46 -7.70
N ARG A 2 -32.86 27.74 -6.78
CA ARG A 2 -31.42 27.47 -6.80
C ARG A 2 -31.20 26.08 -7.46
N GLN A 3 -30.48 26.06 -8.57
CA GLN A 3 -30.03 24.79 -9.19
C GLN A 3 -29.01 24.14 -8.28
N ILE A 4 -29.31 22.91 -7.86
CA ILE A 4 -28.38 22.02 -7.15
C ILE A 4 -27.54 21.34 -8.24
N GLY A 5 -26.28 21.75 -8.38
CA GLY A 5 -25.33 21.11 -9.24
C GLY A 5 -25.05 19.67 -8.77
N ALA A 6 -25.11 18.70 -9.70
CA ALA A 6 -24.77 17.33 -9.47
C ALA A 6 -23.32 17.24 -8.99
N GLY A 7 -23.14 16.80 -7.76
CA GLY A 7 -21.81 16.65 -7.14
C GLY A 7 -21.02 15.54 -7.82
N GLU A 8 -19.85 15.86 -8.31
CA GLU A 8 -18.89 14.89 -8.82
C GLU A 8 -18.46 13.91 -7.71
N PRO A 9 -18.27 12.63 -7.99
CA PRO A 9 -17.88 11.65 -6.99
C PRO A 9 -16.46 11.95 -6.44
N ILE A 10 -16.36 12.07 -5.14
CA ILE A 10 -15.19 12.57 -4.37
C ILE A 10 -13.92 11.73 -4.58
N TRP A 11 -14.03 10.48 -5.02
CA TRP A 11 -12.90 9.53 -5.09
C TRP A 11 -11.85 9.86 -6.17
N TRP A 12 -12.23 10.55 -7.26
CA TRP A 12 -11.27 10.92 -8.30
C TRP A 12 -10.41 12.14 -7.92
N ARG A 13 -10.88 12.98 -6.97
CA ARG A 13 -10.09 14.12 -6.45
C ARG A 13 -8.92 13.67 -5.57
N ALA A 14 -9.00 12.48 -4.96
CA ALA A 14 -7.92 11.97 -4.12
C ALA A 14 -6.69 11.51 -4.92
N SER A 15 -6.82 11.29 -6.23
CA SER A 15 -5.70 10.89 -7.10
C SER A 15 -4.96 12.07 -7.74
N GLN A 16 -5.50 13.29 -7.63
CA GLN A 16 -4.79 14.51 -8.00
C GLN A 16 -4.20 15.12 -6.73
N SER A 17 -3.05 14.65 -6.30
CA SER A 17 -2.25 15.37 -5.33
C SER A 17 -2.00 16.77 -5.90
N PRO A 18 -2.36 17.84 -5.18
CA PRO A 18 -1.93 19.17 -5.58
C PRO A 18 -0.40 19.15 -5.54
N THR A 19 0.24 19.47 -6.66
CA THR A 19 1.66 19.82 -6.66
C THR A 19 1.84 20.81 -5.54
N PRO A 20 2.71 20.56 -4.54
CA PRO A 20 2.95 21.53 -3.52
C PRO A 20 3.47 22.78 -4.21
N SER A 21 2.69 23.85 -4.17
CA SER A 21 3.16 25.19 -4.48
C SER A 21 4.33 25.45 -3.54
N VAL A 22 5.53 25.39 -4.08
CA VAL A 22 6.75 25.75 -3.34
C VAL A 22 6.63 27.24 -3.10
N ALA A 23 6.14 27.60 -1.93
CA ALA A 23 6.26 28.96 -1.45
C ALA A 23 7.75 29.32 -1.42
N PRO A 24 8.15 30.47 -1.97
CA PRO A 24 9.55 30.87 -1.90
C PRO A 24 9.96 30.99 -0.43
N TRP A 25 11.02 30.29 -0.07
CA TRP A 25 11.60 30.29 1.26
C TRP A 25 11.85 31.73 1.71
N PRO A 26 11.44 32.13 2.92
CA PRO A 26 11.82 33.43 3.43
C PRO A 26 13.36 33.50 3.52
N VAL A 27 13.93 34.44 2.81
CA VAL A 27 15.34 34.72 2.90
C VAL A 27 15.60 35.19 4.34
N LEU A 28 16.14 34.28 5.15
CA LEU A 28 16.61 34.60 6.51
C LEU A 28 17.76 35.58 6.37
N ARG A 29 17.50 36.85 6.68
CA ARG A 29 18.56 37.85 6.87
C ARG A 29 19.48 37.34 7.96
N ALA A 30 20.73 37.14 7.59
CA ALA A 30 21.78 36.78 8.53
C ALA A 30 21.87 37.84 9.63
N THR A 31 21.53 37.47 10.86
CA THR A 31 21.82 38.26 12.04
C THR A 31 23.34 38.25 12.28
N PRO A 32 23.96 39.37 12.59
CA PRO A 32 25.40 39.43 12.81
C PRO A 32 25.78 38.53 14.00
N ALA A 33 26.79 37.71 13.79
CA ALA A 33 27.31 36.77 14.78
C ALA A 33 27.81 37.52 16.02
N LYS A 34 27.29 37.17 17.20
CA LYS A 34 27.83 37.60 18.48
C LYS A 34 29.27 37.10 18.65
N PRO A 35 30.16 37.90 19.22
CA PRO A 35 31.56 37.52 19.42
C PRO A 35 31.65 36.27 20.30
N ARG A 36 32.45 35.31 19.85
CA ARG A 36 32.73 34.05 20.56
C ARG A 36 33.44 34.36 21.86
N ARG A 37 32.85 33.96 22.98
CA ARG A 37 33.55 33.97 24.29
C ARG A 37 34.64 32.89 24.27
N PRO A 38 35.79 33.15 24.93
CA PRO A 38 36.88 32.18 24.98
C PRO A 38 36.42 30.89 25.67
N LEU A 39 36.90 29.77 25.15
CA LEU A 39 36.66 28.43 25.69
C LEU A 39 37.19 28.35 27.12
N VAL A 40 36.27 28.34 28.05
CA VAL A 40 36.58 27.98 29.45
C VAL A 40 36.83 26.49 29.48
N ASN A 41 38.02 26.10 30.00
CA ASN A 41 38.39 24.70 30.19
C ASN A 41 37.28 23.94 30.91
N PRO A 42 36.84 22.74 30.40
CA PRO A 42 35.79 21.97 31.04
C PRO A 42 36.26 21.50 32.43
N PRO A 43 35.37 21.58 33.43
CA PRO A 43 35.74 21.18 34.79
C PRO A 43 36.06 19.67 34.83
N ARG A 44 37.06 19.32 35.62
CA ARG A 44 37.59 17.97 35.87
C ARG A 44 36.55 16.88 36.28
N ARG A 45 35.26 17.18 36.25
CA ARG A 45 34.15 16.22 36.54
C ARG A 45 33.82 15.27 35.39
N LEU A 46 34.33 15.47 34.16
CA LEU A 46 34.07 14.60 33.00
C LEU A 46 34.75 13.22 33.11
N ARG A 47 35.90 13.15 33.81
CA ARG A 47 36.62 11.87 33.97
C ARG A 47 35.87 10.83 34.81
N ARG A 48 34.99 11.24 35.72
CA ARG A 48 34.22 10.29 36.56
C ARG A 48 33.01 9.69 35.83
N LYS A 49 32.43 10.41 34.84
CA LYS A 49 31.30 9.87 34.05
C LYS A 49 31.74 8.93 32.93
N LEU A 50 32.96 9.08 32.44
CA LEU A 50 33.53 8.21 31.39
C LEU A 50 33.79 6.78 31.93
N GLY A 51 34.17 6.64 33.20
CA GLY A 51 34.35 5.33 33.83
C GLY A 51 33.06 4.51 33.99
N TRP A 52 31.91 5.18 34.12
CA TRP A 52 30.62 4.54 34.26
C TRP A 52 30.05 4.04 32.90
N VAL A 53 30.45 4.65 31.80
CA VAL A 53 30.06 4.26 30.45
C VAL A 53 30.97 3.15 29.89
N LEU A 54 32.24 3.16 30.28
CA LEU A 54 33.23 2.16 29.82
C LEU A 54 33.12 0.83 30.58
N SER A 55 32.60 0.84 31.82
CA SER A 55 32.45 -0.37 32.63
C SER A 55 31.49 -1.39 32.00
N PRO A 56 30.28 -1.06 31.56
CA PRO A 56 29.37 -2.03 30.93
C PRO A 56 29.90 -2.52 29.58
N ILE A 57 30.57 -1.67 28.81
CA ILE A 57 31.19 -2.06 27.54
C ILE A 57 32.32 -3.05 27.77
N ALA A 58 33.13 -2.87 28.80
CA ALA A 58 34.18 -3.80 29.16
C ALA A 58 33.63 -5.17 29.61
N VAL A 59 32.52 -5.18 30.33
CA VAL A 59 31.84 -6.43 30.73
C VAL A 59 31.24 -7.17 29.52
N VAL A 60 30.62 -6.45 28.60
CA VAL A 60 30.07 -7.04 27.37
C VAL A 60 31.19 -7.56 26.45
N LEU A 61 32.29 -6.81 26.32
CA LEU A 61 33.46 -7.26 25.57
C LEU A 61 34.14 -8.47 26.20
N ALA A 62 34.27 -8.51 27.53
CA ALA A 62 34.83 -9.66 28.24
C ALA A 62 33.92 -10.89 28.11
N GLY A 63 32.60 -10.72 28.19
CA GLY A 63 31.61 -11.78 27.93
C GLY A 63 31.65 -12.30 26.47
N ALA A 64 31.68 -11.40 25.50
CA ALA A 64 31.78 -11.74 24.09
C ALA A 64 33.12 -12.41 23.76
N THR A 65 34.21 -11.95 24.35
CA THR A 65 35.55 -12.57 24.16
C THR A 65 35.57 -13.97 24.81
N GLY A 66 34.95 -14.15 25.96
CA GLY A 66 34.80 -15.45 26.63
C GLY A 66 34.04 -16.48 25.77
N VAL A 67 32.91 -16.03 25.14
CA VAL A 67 32.12 -16.84 24.22
C VAL A 67 32.91 -17.16 22.96
N LEU A 68 33.68 -16.21 22.40
CA LEU A 68 34.46 -16.39 21.18
C LEU A 68 35.64 -17.37 21.43
N VAL A 69 36.28 -17.29 22.59
CA VAL A 69 37.36 -18.19 23.00
C VAL A 69 36.83 -19.59 23.22
N LEU A 70 35.68 -19.76 23.86
CA LEU A 70 34.99 -21.04 24.03
C LEU A 70 34.54 -21.65 22.68
N ALA A 71 34.04 -20.84 21.77
CA ALA A 71 33.64 -21.26 20.42
C ALA A 71 34.86 -21.66 19.56
N GLY A 72 36.01 -20.99 19.71
CA GLY A 72 37.24 -21.24 18.98
C GLY A 72 38.06 -22.45 19.52
N SER A 73 37.82 -22.88 20.78
CA SER A 73 38.54 -23.97 21.42
C SER A 73 37.95 -25.38 21.21
N GLY A 74 36.93 -25.50 20.33
CA GLY A 74 36.23 -26.79 20.14
C GLY A 74 35.41 -27.26 21.35
N ALA A 75 35.26 -26.41 22.35
CA ALA A 75 34.45 -26.68 23.52
C ALA A 75 32.95 -26.66 23.15
N ALA A 76 32.16 -27.46 23.84
CA ALA A 76 30.75 -27.62 23.60
C ALA A 76 30.00 -26.26 23.48
N ARG A 77 29.03 -26.19 22.54
CA ARG A 77 28.14 -25.03 22.40
C ARG A 77 27.61 -24.62 23.77
N PRO A 78 27.57 -23.31 24.07
CA PRO A 78 27.08 -22.85 25.36
C PRO A 78 25.68 -23.43 25.63
N THR A 79 25.52 -24.01 26.80
CA THR A 79 24.24 -24.63 27.21
C THR A 79 23.16 -23.55 27.39
N ALA A 80 21.91 -23.92 27.23
CA ALA A 80 20.77 -23.00 27.40
C ALA A 80 20.84 -22.19 28.70
N PRO A 81 21.21 -22.75 29.87
CA PRO A 81 21.33 -21.99 31.12
C PRO A 81 22.48 -20.95 31.07
N ALA A 82 23.59 -21.24 30.39
CA ALA A 82 24.69 -20.27 30.26
C ALA A 82 24.28 -19.05 29.39
N LEU A 83 23.52 -19.29 28.33
CA LEU A 83 22.98 -18.21 27.48
C LEU A 83 21.98 -17.34 28.27
N ALA A 84 21.10 -17.93 29.07
CA ALA A 84 20.16 -17.21 29.91
C ALA A 84 20.86 -16.32 30.95
N GLU A 85 21.97 -16.77 31.54
CA GLU A 85 22.75 -15.95 32.47
C GLU A 85 23.45 -14.77 31.79
N ILE A 86 23.98 -14.96 30.57
CA ILE A 86 24.53 -13.89 29.77
C ILE A 86 23.46 -12.85 29.42
N GLU A 87 22.28 -13.28 29.02
CA GLU A 87 21.15 -12.38 28.77
C GLU A 87 20.74 -11.60 30.03
N ARG A 88 20.74 -12.25 31.18
CA ARG A 88 20.46 -11.58 32.45
C ARG A 88 21.49 -10.49 32.76
N MET A 89 22.77 -10.76 32.54
CA MET A 89 23.84 -9.76 32.73
C MET A 89 23.73 -8.60 31.74
N ILE A 90 23.36 -8.86 30.50
CA ILE A 90 23.12 -7.84 29.46
C ILE A 90 21.95 -6.93 29.87
N LYS A 91 20.85 -7.50 30.39
CA LYS A 91 19.71 -6.72 30.92
C LYS A 91 20.14 -5.84 32.11
N LEU A 92 20.88 -6.39 33.05
CA LEU A 92 21.40 -5.64 34.22
C LEU A 92 22.37 -4.52 33.80
N ALA A 93 23.06 -4.69 32.67
CA ALA A 93 23.91 -3.64 32.08
C ALA A 93 23.12 -2.55 31.36
N GLY A 94 21.77 -2.63 31.33
CA GLY A 94 20.89 -1.61 30.71
C GLY A 94 20.61 -1.82 29.24
N TYR A 95 20.93 -2.99 28.67
CA TYR A 95 20.63 -3.32 27.25
C TYR A 95 19.38 -4.19 27.10
N GLY A 96 18.52 -4.24 28.12
CA GLY A 96 17.18 -4.83 28.01
C GLY A 96 16.29 -3.95 27.14
N LEU A 97 15.41 -4.57 26.34
CA LEU A 97 14.40 -3.82 25.60
C LEU A 97 13.33 -3.33 26.57
N THR A 98 13.25 -2.01 26.79
CA THR A 98 12.30 -1.39 27.72
C THR A 98 11.31 -0.48 27.03
N GLN A 99 11.64 0.05 25.85
CA GLN A 99 10.82 1.01 25.15
C GLN A 99 10.69 0.67 23.67
N VAL A 100 9.43 0.67 23.16
CA VAL A 100 9.12 0.58 21.74
C VAL A 100 8.31 1.80 21.33
N SER A 101 8.78 2.53 20.35
CA SER A 101 8.08 3.67 19.75
C SER A 101 7.52 3.27 18.39
N LEU A 102 6.20 3.37 18.23
CA LEU A 102 5.50 3.07 16.98
C LEU A 102 5.10 4.36 16.29
N THR A 103 5.33 4.45 14.98
CA THR A 103 4.93 5.61 14.17
C THR A 103 4.42 5.18 12.79
N GLY A 104 3.48 5.99 12.22
CA GLY A 104 3.01 5.80 10.85
C GLY A 104 1.83 4.84 10.66
N HIS A 105 1.37 4.16 11.71
CA HIS A 105 0.17 3.30 11.70
C HIS A 105 -1.08 4.09 12.11
N ARG A 106 -2.22 3.72 11.55
CA ARG A 106 -3.56 4.29 11.83
C ARG A 106 -4.65 3.23 11.78
N LEU A 107 -4.52 2.27 10.86
CA LEU A 107 -5.48 1.22 10.57
C LEU A 107 -5.02 -0.13 11.13
N THR A 108 -3.74 -0.29 11.38
CA THR A 108 -3.15 -1.47 12.00
C THR A 108 -3.21 -1.33 13.52
N PRO A 109 -3.88 -2.23 14.26
CA PRO A 109 -3.91 -2.19 15.71
C PRO A 109 -2.51 -2.32 16.33
N ASP A 110 -2.26 -1.58 17.40
CA ASP A 110 -0.99 -1.65 18.14
C ASP A 110 -0.71 -3.08 18.64
N SER A 111 -1.76 -3.81 19.10
CA SER A 111 -1.66 -5.20 19.53
C SER A 111 -1.03 -6.09 18.49
N ASP A 112 -1.51 -6.01 17.23
CA ASP A 112 -1.04 -6.84 16.13
C ASP A 112 0.42 -6.54 15.80
N ILE A 113 0.83 -5.26 15.91
CA ILE A 113 2.20 -4.83 15.69
C ILE A 113 3.10 -5.36 16.81
N PHE A 114 2.68 -5.25 18.09
CA PHE A 114 3.45 -5.77 19.21
C PHE A 114 3.59 -7.29 19.17
N ASP A 115 2.54 -8.01 18.81
CA ASP A 115 2.58 -9.46 18.62
C ASP A 115 3.53 -9.85 17.48
N ALA A 116 3.52 -9.09 16.39
CA ALA A 116 4.45 -9.31 15.27
C ALA A 116 5.91 -8.99 15.63
N ILE A 117 6.17 -8.02 16.51
CA ILE A 117 7.53 -7.73 17.01
C ILE A 117 8.08 -8.90 17.82
N ASP A 118 7.23 -9.58 18.63
CA ASP A 118 7.61 -10.73 19.49
C ASP A 118 8.77 -10.40 20.44
N LEU A 119 8.53 -9.44 21.33
CA LEU A 119 9.53 -9.03 22.32
C LEU A 119 9.81 -10.13 23.35
N ALA A 120 8.87 -11.06 23.57
CA ALA A 120 9.04 -12.14 24.53
C ALA A 120 10.15 -13.11 24.11
N GLY A 121 10.32 -13.34 22.81
CA GLY A 121 11.36 -14.18 22.23
C GLY A 121 12.75 -13.54 22.20
N ALA A 122 12.86 -12.21 22.42
CA ALA A 122 14.12 -11.48 22.34
C ALA A 122 14.21 -10.39 23.42
N PRO A 123 14.56 -10.78 24.65
CA PRO A 123 14.48 -9.88 25.80
C PRO A 123 15.58 -8.81 25.86
N THR A 124 16.56 -8.84 24.95
CA THR A 124 17.66 -7.88 24.92
C THR A 124 17.84 -7.28 23.51
N MET A 125 18.45 -6.07 23.46
CA MET A 125 18.78 -5.41 22.21
C MET A 125 19.70 -6.24 21.29
N LEU A 126 20.50 -7.11 21.87
CA LEU A 126 21.45 -7.96 21.13
C LEU A 126 20.81 -9.22 20.60
N SER A 127 19.88 -9.85 21.34
CA SER A 127 19.13 -11.04 20.93
C SER A 127 18.00 -10.75 19.96
N PHE A 128 17.56 -9.48 19.83
CA PHE A 128 16.46 -9.10 18.98
C PHE A 128 16.82 -9.19 17.49
N ASP A 129 16.06 -10.00 16.74
CA ASP A 129 16.20 -10.09 15.27
C ASP A 129 15.26 -9.09 14.57
N SER A 130 15.82 -7.92 14.21
CA SER A 130 15.06 -6.87 13.53
C SER A 130 14.53 -7.31 12.16
N ARG A 131 15.24 -8.19 11.42
CA ARG A 131 14.79 -8.66 10.12
C ARG A 131 13.59 -9.58 10.22
N ALA A 132 13.64 -10.52 11.14
CA ALA A 132 12.52 -11.43 11.39
C ALA A 132 11.29 -10.67 11.87
N ALA A 133 11.45 -9.72 12.79
CA ALA A 133 10.37 -8.86 13.26
C ALA A 133 9.81 -7.98 12.12
N GLN A 134 10.65 -7.36 11.31
CA GLN A 134 10.22 -6.58 10.15
C GLN A 134 9.37 -7.43 9.19
N ALA A 135 9.83 -8.64 8.85
CA ALA A 135 9.09 -9.53 7.95
C ALA A 135 7.71 -9.91 8.52
N ARG A 136 7.61 -10.14 9.85
CA ARG A 136 6.32 -10.42 10.50
C ARG A 136 5.39 -9.21 10.47
N ILE A 137 5.89 -7.99 10.70
CA ILE A 137 5.10 -6.76 10.60
C ILE A 137 4.63 -6.53 9.16
N GLU A 138 5.48 -6.73 8.15
CA GLU A 138 5.13 -6.59 6.73
C GLU A 138 4.14 -7.67 6.25
N ALA A 139 4.02 -8.78 7.00
CA ALA A 139 3.00 -9.80 6.75
C ALA A 139 1.58 -9.34 7.16
N LEU A 140 1.44 -8.35 8.03
CA LEU A 140 0.14 -7.78 8.41
C LEU A 140 -0.56 -7.19 7.18
N SER A 141 -1.89 -7.34 7.13
CA SER A 141 -2.67 -7.00 5.92
C SER A 141 -2.55 -5.54 5.50
N TRP A 142 -2.55 -4.64 6.48
CA TRP A 142 -2.51 -3.19 6.24
C TRP A 142 -1.10 -2.63 6.05
N VAL A 143 -0.06 -3.40 6.33
CA VAL A 143 1.31 -2.91 6.26
C VAL A 143 1.90 -3.10 4.85
N GLU A 144 2.35 -2.02 4.26
CA GLU A 144 3.08 -2.03 2.99
C GLU A 144 4.58 -2.22 3.24
N ARG A 145 5.11 -1.50 4.22
CA ARG A 145 6.53 -1.52 4.58
C ARG A 145 6.71 -1.21 6.06
N ALA A 146 7.65 -1.86 6.68
CA ALA A 146 8.09 -1.55 8.04
C ALA A 146 9.60 -1.28 8.05
N SER A 147 10.04 -0.44 8.98
CA SER A 147 11.46 -0.28 9.30
C SER A 147 11.63 -0.30 10.81
N ILE A 148 12.65 -1.00 11.27
CA ILE A 148 12.96 -1.12 12.70
C ILE A 148 14.38 -0.60 12.90
N GLU A 149 14.50 0.45 13.72
CA GLU A 149 15.77 1.03 14.13
C GLU A 149 16.04 0.73 15.59
N ARG A 150 17.26 0.32 15.90
CA ARG A 150 17.71 0.10 17.28
C ARG A 150 18.36 1.36 17.81
N VAL A 151 17.75 1.95 18.82
CA VAL A 151 18.29 3.12 19.52
C VAL A 151 18.83 2.67 20.86
N PHE A 152 20.14 2.49 20.91
CA PHE A 152 20.80 2.04 22.12
C PHE A 152 20.64 3.06 23.28
N PRO A 153 20.50 2.61 24.54
CA PRO A 153 20.75 1.22 24.97
C PRO A 153 19.55 0.27 24.92
N ASP A 154 18.29 0.78 24.92
CA ASP A 154 17.12 -0.01 25.31
C ASP A 154 15.84 0.25 24.50
N ARG A 155 15.93 1.02 23.39
CA ARG A 155 14.76 1.48 22.62
C ARG A 155 14.74 0.91 21.20
N LEU A 156 13.54 0.53 20.75
CA LEU A 156 13.24 0.26 19.34
C LEU A 156 12.35 1.38 18.76
N GLU A 157 12.72 1.87 17.61
CA GLU A 157 11.87 2.74 16.80
C GLU A 157 11.33 1.96 15.60
N VAL A 158 10.01 1.80 15.54
CA VAL A 158 9.32 1.09 14.47
C VAL A 158 8.51 2.10 13.67
N ARG A 159 8.82 2.22 12.39
CA ARG A 159 8.08 3.05 11.45
C ARG A 159 7.33 2.15 10.48
N ILE A 160 6.05 2.45 10.30
CA ILE A 160 5.14 1.68 9.47
C ILE A 160 4.62 2.58 8.36
N VAL A 161 4.59 2.05 7.14
CA VAL A 161 3.87 2.64 6.01
C VAL A 161 2.71 1.72 5.73
N GLU A 162 1.50 2.25 5.87
CA GLU A 162 0.28 1.49 5.62
C GLU A 162 -0.13 1.52 4.15
N ARG A 163 -0.76 0.43 3.71
CA ARG A 163 -1.32 0.28 2.37
C ARG A 163 -2.52 1.20 2.20
N THR A 164 -2.66 1.75 1.01
CA THR A 164 -3.82 2.56 0.66
C THR A 164 -4.87 1.69 -0.02
N PRO A 165 -6.13 1.67 0.45
CA PRO A 165 -7.22 1.00 -0.24
C PRO A 165 -7.39 1.55 -1.66
N PHE A 166 -7.51 0.65 -2.62
CA PHE A 166 -7.65 0.97 -4.03
C PHE A 166 -9.05 0.67 -4.56
N ALA A 167 -9.62 -0.48 -4.19
CA ALA A 167 -10.92 -0.91 -4.67
C ALA A 167 -11.66 -1.78 -3.65
N VAL A 168 -12.98 -1.93 -3.86
CA VAL A 168 -13.83 -2.89 -3.16
C VAL A 168 -14.03 -4.10 -4.07
N TRP A 169 -13.55 -5.25 -3.66
CA TRP A 169 -13.68 -6.50 -4.39
C TRP A 169 -14.77 -7.38 -3.80
N ARG A 170 -15.71 -7.80 -4.64
CA ARG A 170 -16.77 -8.75 -4.30
C ARG A 170 -16.42 -10.15 -4.78
N LEU A 171 -16.39 -11.10 -3.86
CA LEU A 171 -16.26 -12.53 -4.12
C LEU A 171 -17.46 -13.29 -3.53
N GLY A 172 -18.37 -13.74 -4.37
CA GLY A 172 -19.65 -14.26 -3.92
C GLY A 172 -20.46 -13.22 -3.15
N ALA A 173 -20.82 -13.52 -1.91
CA ALA A 173 -21.55 -12.61 -1.02
C ALA A 173 -20.65 -11.71 -0.16
N ARG A 174 -19.33 -11.94 -0.17
CA ARG A 174 -18.37 -11.19 0.66
C ARG A 174 -17.72 -10.06 -0.11
N HIS A 175 -17.44 -8.98 0.61
CA HIS A 175 -16.74 -7.80 0.07
C HIS A 175 -15.46 -7.56 0.86
N PHE A 176 -14.42 -7.16 0.16
CA PHE A 176 -13.09 -6.92 0.71
C PHE A 176 -12.53 -5.61 0.19
N LEU A 177 -11.79 -4.90 1.02
CA LEU A 177 -10.90 -3.85 0.57
C LEU A 177 -9.62 -4.47 0.03
N ILE A 178 -9.16 -3.98 -1.11
CA ILE A 178 -7.89 -4.39 -1.72
C ILE A 178 -7.03 -3.17 -2.02
N ASP A 179 -5.72 -3.37 -2.06
CA ASP A 179 -4.77 -2.36 -2.53
C ASP A 179 -4.51 -2.49 -4.06
N ARG A 180 -3.62 -1.64 -4.58
CA ARG A 180 -3.24 -1.65 -6.01
C ARG A 180 -2.55 -2.94 -6.44
N THR A 181 -1.94 -3.67 -5.54
CA THR A 181 -1.28 -4.95 -5.85
C THR A 181 -2.25 -6.12 -5.85
N GLY A 182 -3.51 -5.88 -5.48
CA GLY A 182 -4.54 -6.90 -5.34
C GLY A 182 -4.53 -7.60 -3.98
N ARG A 183 -3.71 -7.15 -3.02
CA ARG A 183 -3.68 -7.71 -1.67
C ARG A 183 -4.95 -7.33 -0.92
N VAL A 184 -5.56 -8.31 -0.27
CA VAL A 184 -6.72 -8.10 0.60
C VAL A 184 -6.28 -7.43 1.89
N LEU A 185 -6.90 -6.29 2.22
CA LEU A 185 -6.62 -5.50 3.42
C LEU A 185 -7.56 -5.87 4.57
N ALA A 186 -8.87 -5.85 4.31
CA ALA A 186 -9.89 -6.17 5.30
C ALA A 186 -11.21 -6.56 4.63
N PRO A 187 -12.06 -7.36 5.31
CA PRO A 187 -13.47 -7.49 4.93
C PRO A 187 -14.20 -6.18 5.18
N VAL A 188 -15.22 -5.89 4.35
CA VAL A 188 -16.06 -4.68 4.48
C VAL A 188 -17.51 -5.04 4.23
N ALA A 189 -18.44 -4.45 5.01
CA ALA A 189 -19.84 -4.62 4.73
C ALA A 189 -20.27 -3.74 3.52
N PRO A 190 -21.19 -4.20 2.68
CA PRO A 190 -21.63 -3.44 1.49
C PRO A 190 -22.12 -2.03 1.83
N THR A 191 -22.77 -1.86 2.99
CA THR A 191 -23.36 -0.61 3.47
C THR A 191 -22.33 0.40 3.98
N THR A 192 -21.17 -0.07 4.41
CA THR A 192 -20.08 0.77 4.94
C THR A 192 -18.89 0.84 4.00
N ALA A 193 -19.00 0.23 2.82
CA ALA A 193 -17.93 0.25 1.82
C ALA A 193 -17.67 1.70 1.35
N PRO A 194 -16.41 2.13 1.31
CA PRO A 194 -16.06 3.46 0.83
C PRO A 194 -16.39 3.63 -0.66
N SER A 195 -16.46 4.88 -1.11
CA SER A 195 -16.67 5.23 -2.53
C SER A 195 -15.41 4.96 -3.36
N LEU A 196 -15.03 3.71 -3.45
CA LEU A 196 -13.90 3.21 -4.25
C LEU A 196 -14.43 2.43 -5.46
N PRO A 197 -13.58 2.22 -6.49
CA PRO A 197 -13.90 1.33 -7.61
C PRO A 197 -14.39 -0.03 -7.12
N ARG A 198 -15.43 -0.55 -7.78
CA ARG A 198 -16.02 -1.84 -7.42
C ARG A 198 -15.59 -2.91 -8.40
N LEU A 199 -15.13 -4.02 -7.87
CA LEU A 199 -14.68 -5.17 -8.63
C LEU A 199 -15.51 -6.40 -8.29
N ALA A 200 -15.63 -7.32 -9.22
CA ALA A 200 -16.23 -8.63 -8.98
C ALA A 200 -15.49 -9.73 -9.74
N GLY A 201 -15.67 -10.97 -9.28
CA GLY A 201 -15.12 -12.17 -9.92
C GLY A 201 -13.72 -12.56 -9.44
N GLU A 202 -13.37 -13.81 -9.72
CA GLU A 202 -12.05 -14.35 -9.41
C GLU A 202 -10.98 -13.72 -10.29
N GLY A 203 -9.76 -13.50 -9.73
CA GLY A 203 -8.64 -12.89 -10.42
C GLY A 203 -8.79 -11.39 -10.67
N ALA A 204 -9.92 -10.77 -10.29
CA ALA A 204 -10.12 -9.34 -10.43
C ALA A 204 -9.08 -8.51 -9.66
N PRO A 205 -8.69 -8.85 -8.41
CA PRO A 205 -7.72 -8.07 -7.65
C PRO A 205 -6.38 -7.87 -8.35
N THR A 206 -5.84 -8.92 -8.97
CA THR A 206 -4.50 -8.91 -9.59
C THR A 206 -4.43 -7.99 -10.80
N GLU A 207 -5.51 -7.90 -11.56
CA GLU A 207 -5.54 -7.20 -12.85
C GLU A 207 -6.25 -5.83 -12.77
N ALA A 208 -6.84 -5.51 -11.62
CA ALA A 208 -7.61 -4.29 -11.44
C ALA A 208 -6.81 -3.02 -11.71
N ALA A 209 -5.57 -2.96 -11.23
CA ALA A 209 -4.71 -1.79 -11.39
C ALA A 209 -4.43 -1.50 -12.87
N GLN A 210 -4.21 -2.55 -13.67
CA GLN A 210 -3.99 -2.42 -15.11
C GLN A 210 -5.25 -1.93 -15.84
N LEU A 211 -6.41 -2.52 -15.55
CA LEU A 211 -7.69 -2.08 -16.13
C LEU A 211 -7.94 -0.60 -15.82
N TYR A 212 -7.81 -0.19 -14.55
CA TYR A 212 -8.07 1.19 -14.15
C TYR A 212 -7.02 2.17 -14.68
N ALA A 213 -5.78 1.72 -14.91
CA ALA A 213 -4.78 2.54 -15.61
C ALA A 213 -5.21 2.83 -17.06
N LEU A 214 -5.76 1.83 -17.75
CA LEU A 214 -6.32 2.04 -19.11
C LEU A 214 -7.56 2.94 -19.07
N LEU A 215 -8.49 2.71 -18.13
CA LEU A 215 -9.70 3.54 -17.97
C LEU A 215 -9.38 5.01 -17.67
N THR A 216 -8.22 5.33 -17.10
CA THR A 216 -7.79 6.72 -16.87
C THR A 216 -7.67 7.51 -18.18
N GLY A 217 -7.33 6.83 -19.29
CA GLY A 217 -7.33 7.41 -20.64
C GLY A 217 -8.72 7.70 -21.20
N HIS A 218 -9.78 7.19 -20.55
CA HIS A 218 -11.18 7.28 -20.99
C HIS A 218 -12.08 7.85 -19.87
N PRO A 219 -11.92 9.12 -19.45
CA PRO A 219 -12.52 9.66 -18.24
C PRO A 219 -14.06 9.67 -18.27
N THR A 220 -14.67 9.81 -19.44
CA THR A 220 -16.12 9.77 -19.60
C THR A 220 -16.67 8.38 -19.30
N LEU A 221 -16.04 7.33 -19.85
CA LEU A 221 -16.41 5.95 -19.61
C LEU A 221 -16.12 5.55 -18.15
N MET A 222 -14.97 5.94 -17.62
CA MET A 222 -14.57 5.63 -16.25
C MET A 222 -15.59 6.13 -15.22
N ARG A 223 -16.17 7.30 -15.41
CA ARG A 223 -17.21 7.85 -14.52
C ARG A 223 -18.52 7.05 -14.56
N GLN A 224 -18.79 6.37 -15.65
CA GLN A 224 -20.00 5.56 -15.83
C GLN A 224 -19.84 4.15 -15.29
N VAL A 225 -18.60 3.64 -15.13
CA VAL A 225 -18.36 2.29 -14.63
C VAL A 225 -18.76 2.18 -13.16
N GLU A 226 -19.78 1.38 -12.88
CA GLU A 226 -20.22 1.05 -11.54
C GLU A 226 -19.45 -0.16 -10.99
N VAL A 227 -19.33 -1.24 -11.80
CA VAL A 227 -18.64 -2.47 -11.41
C VAL A 227 -17.84 -2.99 -12.60
N ALA A 228 -16.57 -3.34 -12.38
CA ALA A 228 -15.78 -4.13 -13.31
C ALA A 228 -15.74 -5.58 -12.86
N GLU A 229 -16.29 -6.49 -13.66
CA GLU A 229 -16.39 -7.91 -13.34
C GLU A 229 -15.42 -8.74 -14.19
N ARG A 230 -14.56 -9.52 -13.53
CA ARG A 230 -13.65 -10.45 -14.20
C ARG A 230 -14.34 -11.76 -14.48
N ILE A 231 -14.48 -12.11 -15.75
CA ILE A 231 -15.18 -13.32 -16.20
C ILE A 231 -14.17 -14.40 -16.62
N GLY A 232 -14.25 -15.55 -15.96
CA GLY A 232 -13.36 -16.69 -16.23
C GLY A 232 -11.88 -16.34 -16.08
N GLN A 233 -11.54 -15.41 -15.19
CA GLN A 233 -10.18 -14.93 -14.90
C GLN A 233 -9.40 -14.36 -16.10
N ARG A 234 -10.09 -14.02 -17.20
CA ARG A 234 -9.41 -13.58 -18.44
C ARG A 234 -10.03 -12.35 -19.11
N ARG A 235 -11.33 -12.10 -18.98
CA ARG A 235 -12.04 -11.01 -19.65
C ARG A 235 -12.69 -10.09 -18.65
N TRP A 236 -12.92 -8.86 -19.07
CA TRP A 236 -13.63 -7.88 -18.26
C TRP A 236 -15.02 -7.62 -18.84
N THR A 237 -15.98 -7.48 -17.96
CA THR A 237 -17.29 -6.93 -18.24
C THR A 237 -17.46 -5.69 -17.38
N LEU A 238 -17.70 -4.55 -18.00
CA LEU A 238 -17.96 -3.31 -17.30
C LEU A 238 -19.47 -3.12 -17.21
N ARG A 239 -19.98 -3.00 -16.00
CA ARG A 239 -21.37 -2.61 -15.73
C ARG A 239 -21.40 -1.11 -15.48
N LEU A 240 -22.29 -0.41 -16.20
CA LEU A 240 -22.42 1.04 -16.13
C LEU A 240 -23.57 1.42 -15.18
N ALA A 241 -23.45 2.60 -14.56
CA ALA A 241 -24.46 3.14 -13.64
C ALA A 241 -25.84 3.32 -14.30
N GLY A 242 -25.88 3.51 -15.62
CA GLY A 242 -27.13 3.54 -16.42
C GLY A 242 -27.73 2.18 -16.79
N GLY A 243 -27.18 1.07 -16.24
CA GLY A 243 -27.63 -0.29 -16.55
C GLY A 243 -26.96 -0.91 -17.77
N GLY A 244 -26.17 -0.17 -18.54
CA GLY A 244 -25.44 -0.67 -19.70
C GLY A 244 -24.33 -1.65 -19.32
N VAL A 245 -23.97 -2.53 -20.28
CA VAL A 245 -22.92 -3.55 -20.11
C VAL A 245 -21.97 -3.49 -21.30
N ILE A 246 -20.67 -3.42 -21.01
CA ILE A 246 -19.62 -3.47 -22.02
C ILE A 246 -18.79 -4.74 -21.78
N GLN A 247 -18.77 -5.64 -22.75
CA GLN A 247 -17.97 -6.85 -22.72
C GLN A 247 -16.66 -6.63 -23.46
N LEU A 248 -15.55 -6.70 -22.72
CA LEU A 248 -14.21 -6.48 -23.27
C LEU A 248 -13.55 -7.81 -23.67
N PRO A 249 -12.68 -7.82 -24.68
CA PRO A 249 -11.90 -8.98 -25.08
C PRO A 249 -10.88 -9.36 -23.98
N ALA A 250 -10.27 -10.56 -24.14
CA ALA A 250 -9.18 -10.98 -23.27
C ALA A 250 -7.89 -10.19 -23.59
N ASP A 251 -7.64 -9.94 -24.87
CA ASP A 251 -6.49 -9.21 -25.39
C ASP A 251 -6.97 -7.96 -26.14
N GLY A 252 -6.14 -6.91 -26.23
CA GLY A 252 -6.54 -5.68 -26.91
C GLY A 252 -7.57 -4.85 -26.15
N VAL A 253 -7.51 -4.85 -24.82
CA VAL A 253 -8.45 -4.09 -23.95
C VAL A 253 -8.37 -2.59 -24.23
N ALA A 254 -7.18 -2.05 -24.51
CA ALA A 254 -6.99 -0.61 -24.76
C ALA A 254 -7.75 -0.16 -26.02
N GLU A 255 -7.63 -0.92 -27.11
CA GLU A 255 -8.31 -0.65 -28.36
C GLU A 255 -9.84 -0.81 -28.22
N ALA A 256 -10.28 -1.80 -27.44
CA ALA A 256 -11.69 -2.00 -27.14
C ALA A 256 -12.27 -0.81 -26.35
N LEU A 257 -11.54 -0.28 -25.37
CA LEU A 257 -11.94 0.89 -24.59
C LEU A 257 -11.99 2.15 -25.47
N ALA A 258 -11.05 2.33 -26.39
CA ALA A 258 -11.08 3.42 -27.34
C ALA A 258 -12.33 3.36 -28.24
N ARG A 259 -12.67 2.18 -28.77
CA ARG A 259 -13.90 1.96 -29.55
C ARG A 259 -15.15 2.23 -28.72
N ALA A 260 -15.20 1.72 -27.47
CA ALA A 260 -16.34 1.98 -26.58
C ALA A 260 -16.53 3.48 -26.34
N THR A 261 -15.45 4.22 -26.13
CA THR A 261 -15.49 5.67 -25.90
C THR A 261 -15.97 6.44 -27.13
N ALA A 262 -15.50 6.05 -28.33
CA ALA A 262 -15.94 6.66 -29.57
C ALA A 262 -17.45 6.46 -29.82
N LEU A 263 -17.96 5.24 -29.54
CA LEU A 263 -19.37 4.93 -29.65
C LEU A 263 -20.22 5.67 -28.61
N ALA A 264 -19.75 5.79 -27.36
CA ALA A 264 -20.44 6.54 -26.33
C ALA A 264 -20.55 8.05 -26.67
N GLY A 265 -19.59 8.59 -27.43
CA GLY A 265 -19.62 9.99 -27.89
C GLY A 265 -20.61 10.26 -29.04
N THR A 266 -20.96 9.24 -29.83
CA THR A 266 -21.80 9.38 -31.04
C THR A 266 -23.23 8.89 -30.84
N ALA A 267 -23.47 7.99 -29.90
CA ALA A 267 -24.77 7.41 -29.61
C ALA A 267 -25.49 8.16 -28.48
N ARG A 268 -26.80 8.41 -28.68
CA ARG A 268 -27.68 8.81 -27.58
C ARG A 268 -27.50 7.82 -26.43
N GLU A 269 -27.55 8.30 -25.19
CA GLU A 269 -27.36 7.51 -23.93
C GLU A 269 -28.15 6.19 -23.87
N ALA A 270 -29.18 6.01 -24.69
CA ALA A 270 -29.98 4.80 -24.80
C ALA A 270 -29.29 3.63 -25.57
N ALA A 271 -28.20 3.86 -26.29
CA ALA A 271 -27.63 2.85 -27.20
C ALA A 271 -26.55 1.94 -26.56
N LEU A 272 -26.23 2.12 -25.29
CA LEU A 272 -25.20 1.33 -24.60
C LEU A 272 -25.78 0.24 -23.70
N ASN A 273 -26.99 -0.28 -23.99
CA ASN A 273 -27.59 -1.34 -23.16
C ASN A 273 -26.75 -2.62 -23.14
N GLU A 274 -26.18 -3.03 -24.25
CA GLU A 274 -25.20 -4.12 -24.29
C GLU A 274 -24.23 -3.89 -25.47
N LEU A 275 -22.97 -3.64 -25.15
CA LEU A 275 -21.90 -3.47 -26.12
C LEU A 275 -20.93 -4.63 -26.03
N ASP A 276 -20.94 -5.51 -27.02
CA ASP A 276 -20.01 -6.64 -27.09
C ASP A 276 -18.82 -6.29 -28.00
N LEU A 277 -17.65 -6.16 -27.40
CA LEU A 277 -16.36 -5.85 -28.06
C LEU A 277 -15.40 -7.04 -28.02
N ARG A 278 -15.87 -8.23 -27.70
CA ARG A 278 -15.03 -9.45 -27.59
C ARG A 278 -14.36 -9.82 -28.89
N VAL A 279 -14.98 -9.49 -30.03
CA VAL A 279 -14.41 -9.73 -31.37
C VAL A 279 -13.83 -8.42 -31.89
N PRO A 280 -12.55 -8.38 -32.27
CA PRO A 280 -11.87 -7.14 -32.69
C PRO A 280 -12.54 -6.38 -33.82
N ASP A 281 -13.08 -7.10 -34.81
CA ASP A 281 -13.64 -6.53 -36.06
C ASP A 281 -15.15 -6.39 -36.06
N ARG A 282 -15.82 -6.77 -34.98
CA ARG A 282 -17.28 -6.72 -34.86
C ARG A 282 -17.68 -6.03 -33.56
N THR A 283 -18.60 -5.09 -33.68
CA THR A 283 -19.28 -4.47 -32.53
C THR A 283 -20.74 -4.87 -32.59
N LEU A 284 -21.19 -5.63 -31.61
CA LEU A 284 -22.61 -5.98 -31.47
C LEU A 284 -23.23 -5.03 -30.45
N VAL A 285 -24.22 -4.26 -30.87
CA VAL A 285 -25.02 -3.40 -30.02
C VAL A 285 -26.40 -4.04 -29.90
N ARG A 286 -26.81 -4.41 -28.68
CA ARG A 286 -28.17 -4.88 -28.43
C ARG A 286 -29.02 -3.71 -27.95
N GLU A 287 -29.98 -3.28 -28.75
CA GLU A 287 -31.01 -2.34 -28.36
C GLU A 287 -32.20 -3.11 -27.77
N GLU A 288 -32.63 -2.80 -26.57
CA GLU A 288 -33.93 -3.24 -26.08
C GLU A 288 -35.04 -2.45 -26.76
N HIS A 289 -35.47 -2.94 -27.92
CA HIS A 289 -36.81 -2.61 -28.43
C HIS A 289 -37.80 -3.57 -27.78
N GLY A 290 -38.78 -3.04 -27.10
CA GLY A 290 -39.94 -3.83 -26.63
C GLY A 290 -40.53 -4.64 -27.75
N GLY A 291 -40.30 -5.96 -27.76
CA GLY A 291 -40.82 -6.90 -28.75
C GLY A 291 -39.74 -7.42 -29.71
N GLY A 292 -39.10 -8.50 -29.32
CA GLY A 292 -38.39 -9.50 -30.08
C GLY A 292 -38.05 -9.30 -31.56
N ARG A 293 -36.96 -8.61 -31.86
CA ARG A 293 -36.14 -8.83 -33.07
C ARG A 293 -34.71 -8.43 -32.79
N VAL A 294 -33.83 -9.39 -32.92
CA VAL A 294 -32.38 -9.16 -32.90
C VAL A 294 -32.03 -8.53 -34.25
N ALA A 295 -31.71 -7.23 -34.28
CA ALA A 295 -31.15 -6.61 -35.46
C ALA A 295 -29.62 -6.74 -35.37
N GLU A 296 -29.06 -7.64 -36.15
CA GLU A 296 -27.61 -7.79 -36.34
C GLU A 296 -27.14 -6.69 -37.31
N HIS A 297 -26.64 -5.57 -36.77
CA HIS A 297 -25.94 -4.57 -37.57
C HIS A 297 -24.44 -4.86 -37.50
N ALA A 298 -23.94 -5.55 -38.54
CA ALA A 298 -22.52 -5.57 -38.85
C ALA A 298 -22.16 -4.22 -39.49
N LEU A 299 -21.57 -3.31 -38.71
CA LEU A 299 -20.94 -2.10 -39.26
C LEU A 299 -19.58 -2.49 -39.83
N ASP A 300 -19.55 -2.82 -41.13
CA ASP A 300 -18.31 -2.92 -41.90
C ASP A 300 -17.56 -1.59 -41.84
N ALA A 301 -16.43 -1.57 -41.15
CA ALA A 301 -15.48 -0.47 -41.14
C ALA A 301 -14.74 -0.44 -42.49
N ARG A 302 -15.42 -0.03 -43.56
CA ARG A 302 -14.78 0.48 -44.76
C ARG A 302 -14.57 1.98 -44.58
N ILE A 303 -13.51 2.37 -43.88
CA ILE A 303 -12.96 3.70 -44.06
C ILE A 303 -12.11 3.67 -45.31
N ALA A 304 -12.64 4.34 -46.30
CA ALA A 304 -12.06 4.55 -47.61
C ALA A 304 -10.60 5.05 -47.54
N THR A 305 -9.69 4.26 -48.05
CA THR A 305 -8.51 4.72 -48.72
C THR A 305 -8.96 5.38 -50.03
N GLY A 306 -9.21 6.68 -50.00
CA GLY A 306 -9.35 7.51 -51.20
C GLY A 306 -8.01 8.16 -51.46
N GLY A 307 -7.28 7.62 -52.46
CA GLY A 307 -6.16 8.31 -53.06
C GLY A 307 -6.63 9.47 -53.94
N ILE A 308 -5.86 10.40 -54.05
CA ILE A 308 -5.14 11.05 -55.16
C ILE A 308 -4.27 12.13 -54.52
#